data_b2be1d636bff0781ca9b7ab9d95d8f9c
#
_entry.id   b2be1d636bff0781ca9b7ab9d95d8f9c
#
_cell.length_a   1.000
_cell.length_b   1.000
_cell.length_c   1.000
_cell.angle_alpha   90.00
_cell.angle_beta   90.00
_cell.angle_gamma   90.00
#
_symmetry.space_group_name_H-M   'P 1'
#
loop_
_entity.id
_entity.type
_entity.pdbx_description
1 polymer ?
#
loop_
_entity_poly.entity_id
_entity_poly.type
_entity_poly.pdbx_seq_one_letter_code
_entity_poly.pdbx_strand_id
1 'polypeptide(L)'
;MLTTLKTMNPDRMTHPQLHSYDLSPMVTAFSTMRQGGVGEGSYASFNINNYCGDSADAIAENTARLCRHLAISRRQLVFPHQTHSASVLCIDDDFMQLGYDARAARLEGIDALVTDLSRVCIGVSTADCIPILIFDTANHVVAAVHAGWRGTVARIVEATLGTMAECYGTRAADCKAVVGPGISLHRFEVGDEVYDAFRDAGFNMQYISRAFPVDESVESRGWKWHLDLPECNGMQLRNMGVAPENIHMAGICTYDNVDRFFSARRLGIDSGRIFTGIMMK
;
A
#
# COMPACT_ATOMS: atom_id res chain seq x y z
N MET A 1 -4.28 37.15 -24.23
CA MET A 1 -5.23 36.90 -23.16
C MET A 1 -4.63 35.83 -22.26
N LEU A 2 -4.08 36.22 -21.11
CA LEU A 2 -3.49 35.34 -20.14
C LEU A 2 -4.63 34.74 -19.29
N THR A 3 -4.87 33.45 -19.41
CA THR A 3 -5.83 32.73 -18.60
C THR A 3 -5.22 32.53 -17.21
N THR A 4 -5.74 33.25 -16.25
CA THR A 4 -5.36 33.19 -14.83
C THR A 4 -5.72 31.80 -14.30
N LEU A 5 -4.73 30.97 -14.03
CA LEU A 5 -4.89 29.77 -13.21
C LEU A 5 -5.36 30.22 -11.81
N LYS A 6 -6.61 29.98 -11.49
CA LYS A 6 -7.11 30.12 -10.13
C LYS A 6 -6.36 29.15 -9.24
N THR A 7 -5.44 29.66 -8.45
CA THR A 7 -4.85 28.95 -7.31
C THR A 7 -5.99 28.57 -6.38
N MET A 8 -6.32 27.29 -6.30
CA MET A 8 -7.26 26.78 -5.29
C MET A 8 -6.64 27.02 -3.92
N ASN A 9 -7.38 27.73 -3.08
CA ASN A 9 -6.99 28.04 -1.70
C ASN A 9 -6.84 26.71 -0.91
N PRO A 10 -5.67 26.38 -0.34
CA PRO A 10 -5.44 25.14 0.42
C PRO A 10 -6.36 24.99 1.64
N ASP A 11 -6.92 26.09 2.15
CA ASP A 11 -7.80 26.10 3.34
C ASP A 11 -9.20 25.52 3.12
N ARG A 12 -9.56 25.02 1.93
CA ARG A 12 -10.91 24.50 1.65
C ARG A 12 -11.04 22.98 1.55
N MET A 13 -9.97 22.21 1.71
CA MET A 13 -10.10 20.75 1.64
C MET A 13 -10.31 20.14 3.02
N THR A 14 -11.57 20.07 3.44
CA THR A 14 -11.98 19.44 4.71
C THR A 14 -12.14 17.91 4.61
N HIS A 15 -11.93 17.33 3.43
CA HIS A 15 -12.10 15.91 3.14
C HIS A 15 -10.80 15.30 2.57
N PRO A 16 -10.49 14.04 2.94
CA PRO A 16 -9.36 13.33 2.34
C PRO A 16 -9.56 13.21 0.84
N GLN A 17 -8.50 13.39 0.07
CA GLN A 17 -8.51 13.05 -1.34
C GLN A 17 -8.12 11.59 -1.51
N LEU A 18 -8.92 10.87 -2.30
CA LEU A 18 -8.73 9.46 -2.55
C LEU A 18 -8.49 9.20 -4.04
N HIS A 19 -7.52 8.37 -4.33
CA HIS A 19 -7.37 7.72 -5.63
C HIS A 19 -8.13 6.39 -5.57
N SER A 20 -9.31 6.34 -6.17
CA SER A 20 -10.22 5.18 -6.11
C SER A 20 -9.91 4.18 -7.22
N TYR A 21 -10.16 2.90 -6.93
CA TYR A 21 -10.01 1.79 -7.86
C TYR A 21 -11.37 1.14 -8.14
N ASP A 22 -11.66 0.90 -9.41
CA ASP A 22 -12.88 0.22 -9.84
C ASP A 22 -12.65 -1.30 -9.91
N LEU A 23 -12.58 -1.94 -8.74
CA LEU A 23 -12.46 -3.40 -8.64
C LEU A 23 -13.82 -4.09 -8.79
N SER A 24 -14.85 -3.57 -8.13
CA SER A 24 -16.21 -4.10 -8.12
C SER A 24 -17.16 -3.09 -7.49
N PRO A 25 -18.45 -3.04 -7.89
CA PRO A 25 -19.47 -2.25 -7.21
C PRO A 25 -19.71 -2.68 -5.74
N MET A 26 -19.26 -3.89 -5.37
CA MET A 26 -19.43 -4.45 -4.02
C MET A 26 -18.38 -3.97 -3.03
N VAL A 27 -17.28 -3.37 -3.49
CA VAL A 27 -16.20 -2.91 -2.62
C VAL A 27 -15.92 -1.43 -2.81
N THR A 28 -15.34 -0.81 -1.79
CA THR A 28 -14.67 0.48 -1.85
C THR A 28 -13.18 0.23 -1.72
N ALA A 29 -12.41 0.54 -2.77
CA ALA A 29 -10.96 0.31 -2.85
C ALA A 29 -10.28 1.63 -3.24
N PHE A 30 -9.24 2.04 -2.50
CA PHE A 30 -8.62 3.35 -2.66
C PHE A 30 -7.22 3.44 -2.07
N SER A 31 -6.47 4.45 -2.52
CA SER A 31 -5.28 4.98 -1.83
C SER A 31 -5.54 6.43 -1.43
N THR A 32 -5.16 6.83 -0.21
CA THR A 32 -5.22 8.25 0.18
C THR A 32 -4.14 9.05 -0.55
N MET A 33 -4.47 10.29 -0.88
CA MET A 33 -3.49 11.26 -1.36
C MET A 33 -2.99 12.11 -0.20
N ARG A 34 -1.93 12.90 -0.43
CA ARG A 34 -1.35 13.78 0.60
C ARG A 34 -2.27 14.91 1.05
N GLN A 35 -3.26 15.28 0.22
CA GLN A 35 -4.11 16.44 0.43
C GLN A 35 -5.32 16.12 1.28
N GLY A 36 -5.88 17.17 1.93
CA GLY A 36 -7.13 17.08 2.68
C GLY A 36 -6.98 16.75 4.17
N GLY A 37 -5.75 16.78 4.68
CA GLY A 37 -5.43 16.57 6.09
C GLY A 37 -5.03 17.85 6.84
N VAL A 38 -4.50 17.65 8.06
CA VAL A 38 -4.06 18.69 8.99
C VAL A 38 -2.60 18.52 9.42
N GLY A 39 -1.88 17.49 8.94
CA GLY A 39 -0.47 17.30 9.20
C GLY A 39 0.37 18.42 8.57
N GLU A 40 1.54 18.67 9.14
CA GLU A 40 2.45 19.75 8.77
C GLU A 40 3.81 19.21 8.32
N GLY A 41 4.64 20.07 7.73
CA GLY A 41 6.01 19.75 7.32
C GLY A 41 6.08 18.56 6.36
N SER A 42 6.92 17.57 6.66
CA SER A 42 7.07 16.34 5.84
C SER A 42 5.85 15.42 5.91
N TYR A 43 4.93 15.64 6.86
CA TYR A 43 3.65 14.91 7.01
C TYR A 43 2.48 15.62 6.33
N ALA A 44 2.71 16.77 5.69
CA ALA A 44 1.65 17.58 5.09
C ALA A 44 1.03 16.85 3.88
N SER A 45 -0.30 16.63 3.94
CA SER A 45 -1.17 16.99 5.05
C SER A 45 -1.95 15.79 5.59
N PHE A 46 -2.27 14.77 4.75
CA PHE A 46 -3.13 13.65 5.11
C PHE A 46 -2.32 12.39 5.41
N ASN A 47 -1.93 12.22 6.67
CA ASN A 47 -1.28 11.02 7.19
C ASN A 47 -2.09 10.47 8.36
N ILE A 48 -2.32 9.15 8.40
CA ILE A 48 -3.00 8.44 9.50
C ILE A 48 -2.14 7.37 10.17
N ASN A 49 -0.86 7.27 9.77
CA ASN A 49 0.06 6.28 10.31
C ASN A 49 0.63 6.75 11.65
N ASN A 50 0.49 5.92 12.71
CA ASN A 50 0.93 6.22 14.08
C ASN A 50 2.44 5.98 14.30
N TYR A 51 3.15 5.39 13.33
CA TYR A 51 4.49 4.85 13.52
C TYR A 51 5.58 5.62 12.76
N CYS A 52 5.23 6.76 12.16
CA CYS A 52 6.17 7.54 11.34
C CYS A 52 6.60 8.88 11.97
N GLY A 53 6.19 9.16 13.22
CA GLY A 53 6.64 10.32 13.97
C GLY A 53 5.81 11.60 13.82
N ASP A 54 4.64 11.54 13.17
CA ASP A 54 3.70 12.67 13.07
C ASP A 54 3.01 12.97 14.40
N SER A 55 2.40 14.16 14.50
CA SER A 55 1.61 14.59 15.66
C SER A 55 0.41 13.69 15.89
N ALA A 56 0.23 13.22 17.14
CA ALA A 56 -0.90 12.39 17.52
C ALA A 56 -2.26 13.06 17.24
N ASP A 57 -2.35 14.38 17.45
CA ASP A 57 -3.57 15.16 17.19
C ASP A 57 -3.87 15.23 15.69
N ALA A 58 -2.84 15.43 14.85
CA ALA A 58 -3.01 15.44 13.40
C ALA A 58 -3.45 14.07 12.87
N ILE A 59 -2.83 12.99 13.36
CA ILE A 59 -3.22 11.61 13.03
C ILE A 59 -4.67 11.32 13.45
N ALA A 60 -5.07 11.73 14.66
CA ALA A 60 -6.43 11.52 15.17
C ALA A 60 -7.46 12.24 14.30
N GLU A 61 -7.24 13.52 13.97
CA GLU A 61 -8.15 14.30 13.10
C GLU A 61 -8.20 13.72 11.68
N ASN A 62 -7.05 13.40 11.07
CA ASN A 62 -7.00 12.78 9.74
C ASN A 62 -7.74 11.44 9.71
N THR A 63 -7.54 10.61 10.73
CA THR A 63 -8.26 9.34 10.89
C THR A 63 -9.77 9.57 11.00
N ALA A 64 -10.20 10.57 11.81
CA ALA A 64 -11.61 10.92 11.93
C ALA A 64 -12.20 11.40 10.60
N ARG A 65 -11.44 12.17 9.79
CA ARG A 65 -11.85 12.59 8.44
C ARG A 65 -12.07 11.40 7.52
N LEU A 66 -11.13 10.43 7.53
CA LEU A 66 -11.28 9.22 6.71
C LEU A 66 -12.50 8.40 7.13
N CYS A 67 -12.70 8.19 8.43
CA CYS A 67 -13.84 7.45 8.95
C CYS A 67 -15.18 8.13 8.57
N ARG A 68 -15.27 9.46 8.67
CA ARG A 68 -16.46 10.23 8.22
C ARG A 68 -16.69 10.04 6.71
N HIS A 69 -15.62 10.12 5.91
CA HIS A 69 -15.72 9.95 4.46
C HIS A 69 -16.22 8.56 4.06
N LEU A 70 -15.74 7.52 4.75
CA LEU A 70 -16.14 6.12 4.52
C LEU A 70 -17.46 5.74 5.20
N ALA A 71 -18.04 6.64 6.01
CA ALA A 71 -19.23 6.39 6.86
C ALA A 71 -19.07 5.16 7.77
N ILE A 72 -17.89 5.03 8.41
CA ILE A 72 -17.56 3.98 9.38
C ILE A 72 -17.09 4.56 10.71
N SER A 73 -17.16 3.76 11.78
CA SER A 73 -16.54 4.11 13.06
C SER A 73 -15.02 3.87 13.04
N ARG A 74 -14.28 4.50 13.96
CA ARG A 74 -12.82 4.26 14.10
C ARG A 74 -12.49 2.78 14.33
N ARG A 75 -13.38 2.05 15.01
CA ARG A 75 -13.21 0.61 15.31
C ARG A 75 -13.24 -0.25 14.04
N GLN A 76 -13.94 0.18 13.00
CA GLN A 76 -14.06 -0.52 11.73
C GLN A 76 -12.91 -0.20 10.75
N LEU A 77 -12.01 0.72 11.10
CA LEU A 77 -10.80 0.99 10.34
C LEU A 77 -9.63 0.23 10.98
N VAL A 78 -9.11 -0.78 10.28
CA VAL A 78 -8.08 -1.70 10.77
C VAL A 78 -6.85 -1.64 9.88
N PHE A 79 -5.69 -1.38 10.48
CA PHE A 79 -4.39 -1.41 9.81
C PHE A 79 -3.29 -1.80 10.81
N PRO A 80 -2.26 -2.53 10.36
CA PRO A 80 -1.25 -3.11 11.24
C PRO A 80 -0.07 -2.16 11.52
N HIS A 81 0.76 -2.55 12.50
CA HIS A 81 2.14 -2.08 12.59
C HIS A 81 3.03 -2.97 11.75
N GLN A 82 3.31 -2.51 10.53
CA GLN A 82 4.05 -3.23 9.51
C GLN A 82 5.55 -3.24 9.80
N THR A 83 6.19 -4.41 9.66
CA THR A 83 7.63 -4.59 9.90
C THR A 83 8.38 -5.16 8.68
N HIS A 84 7.75 -5.11 7.50
CA HIS A 84 8.27 -5.66 6.25
C HIS A 84 8.41 -7.20 6.29
N SER A 85 7.53 -7.86 7.01
CA SER A 85 7.42 -9.32 7.10
C SER A 85 6.60 -9.91 5.94
N ALA A 86 6.29 -11.21 6.02
CA ALA A 86 5.28 -11.87 5.20
C ALA A 86 4.13 -12.43 6.06
N SER A 87 3.91 -11.82 7.23
CA SER A 87 2.85 -12.24 8.16
C SER A 87 1.48 -11.70 7.73
N VAL A 88 0.50 -12.60 7.69
CA VAL A 88 -0.88 -12.34 7.31
C VAL A 88 -1.79 -12.56 8.51
N LEU A 89 -2.78 -11.70 8.71
CA LEU A 89 -3.78 -11.83 9.78
C LEU A 89 -5.19 -11.77 9.21
N CYS A 90 -6.02 -12.75 9.53
CA CYS A 90 -7.46 -12.71 9.31
C CYS A 90 -8.13 -11.85 10.37
N ILE A 91 -8.95 -10.90 9.92
CA ILE A 91 -9.79 -10.04 10.75
C ILE A 91 -11.20 -10.61 10.72
N ASP A 92 -11.58 -11.28 11.79
CA ASP A 92 -12.86 -11.94 11.99
C ASP A 92 -13.67 -11.27 13.10
N ASP A 93 -14.84 -11.82 13.41
CA ASP A 93 -15.70 -11.32 14.49
C ASP A 93 -15.01 -11.40 15.86
N ASP A 94 -14.22 -12.44 16.13
CA ASP A 94 -13.48 -12.58 17.40
C ASP A 94 -12.44 -11.48 17.53
N PHE A 95 -11.69 -11.18 16.46
CA PHE A 95 -10.79 -10.03 16.44
C PHE A 95 -11.56 -8.72 16.70
N MET A 96 -12.73 -8.56 16.08
CA MET A 96 -13.55 -7.34 16.26
C MET A 96 -14.14 -7.22 17.67
N GLN A 97 -14.23 -8.27 18.48
CA GLN A 97 -14.62 -8.22 19.91
C GLN A 97 -13.48 -7.82 20.85
N LEU A 98 -12.22 -7.95 20.43
CA LEU A 98 -11.06 -7.61 21.27
C LEU A 98 -11.07 -6.13 21.69
N GLY A 99 -10.55 -5.85 22.88
CA GLY A 99 -10.23 -4.51 23.35
C GLY A 99 -9.05 -3.88 22.60
N TYR A 100 -8.82 -2.61 22.82
CA TYR A 100 -7.80 -1.83 22.08
C TYR A 100 -6.40 -2.45 22.16
N ASP A 101 -5.91 -2.75 23.38
CA ASP A 101 -4.55 -3.28 23.57
C ASP A 101 -4.37 -4.66 22.97
N ALA A 102 -5.39 -5.53 23.08
CA ALA A 102 -5.36 -6.87 22.50
C ALA A 102 -5.36 -6.82 20.96
N ARG A 103 -6.11 -5.89 20.37
CA ARG A 103 -6.07 -5.65 18.91
C ARG A 103 -4.70 -5.13 18.47
N ALA A 104 -4.14 -4.17 19.20
CA ALA A 104 -2.81 -3.62 18.89
C ALA A 104 -1.74 -4.73 18.94
N ALA A 105 -1.77 -5.59 19.95
CA ALA A 105 -0.85 -6.73 20.06
C ALA A 105 -0.99 -7.73 18.90
N ARG A 106 -2.21 -7.98 18.41
CA ARG A 106 -2.45 -8.88 17.26
C ARG A 106 -2.02 -8.27 15.92
N LEU A 107 -2.00 -6.94 15.82
CA LEU A 107 -1.61 -6.19 14.63
C LEU A 107 -0.10 -5.90 14.56
N GLU A 108 0.65 -6.22 15.59
CA GLU A 108 2.10 -6.03 15.65
C GLU A 108 2.81 -6.99 14.70
N GLY A 109 3.67 -6.47 13.81
CA GLY A 109 4.48 -7.27 12.89
C GLY A 109 3.72 -7.90 11.73
N ILE A 110 2.48 -7.47 11.50
CA ILE A 110 1.63 -7.95 10.40
C ILE A 110 1.82 -7.04 9.19
N ASP A 111 1.92 -7.62 8.01
CA ASP A 111 2.10 -6.89 6.75
C ASP A 111 0.96 -7.15 5.74
N ALA A 112 0.04 -8.05 6.04
CA ALA A 112 -1.18 -8.23 5.26
C ALA A 112 -2.39 -8.55 6.15
N LEU A 113 -3.55 -8.05 5.75
CA LEU A 113 -4.84 -8.29 6.40
C LEU A 113 -5.83 -8.91 5.41
N VAL A 114 -6.65 -9.82 5.89
CA VAL A 114 -7.73 -10.47 5.13
C VAL A 114 -9.02 -10.41 5.94
N THR A 115 -10.17 -10.21 5.30
CA THR A 115 -11.49 -10.26 5.99
C THR A 115 -12.63 -10.54 5.01
N ASP A 116 -13.69 -11.18 5.52
CA ASP A 116 -15.00 -11.33 4.88
C ASP A 116 -16.06 -10.42 5.53
N LEU A 117 -15.67 -9.61 6.50
CA LEU A 117 -16.61 -8.75 7.22
C LEU A 117 -17.00 -7.52 6.39
N SER A 118 -18.30 -7.32 6.19
CA SER A 118 -18.82 -6.10 5.58
C SER A 118 -18.59 -4.88 6.47
N ARG A 119 -18.35 -3.72 5.85
CA ARG A 119 -18.14 -2.42 6.50
C ARG A 119 -16.94 -2.38 7.45
N VAL A 120 -16.03 -3.33 7.38
CA VAL A 120 -14.69 -3.28 7.98
C VAL A 120 -13.70 -2.88 6.90
N CYS A 121 -13.08 -1.71 7.06
CA CYS A 121 -12.04 -1.22 6.17
C CYS A 121 -10.70 -1.71 6.67
N ILE A 122 -10.10 -2.65 5.95
CA ILE A 122 -8.73 -3.08 6.17
C ILE A 122 -7.79 -2.32 5.23
N GLY A 123 -6.56 -2.06 5.66
CA GLY A 123 -5.60 -1.37 4.81
C GLY A 123 -4.17 -1.43 5.33
N VAL A 124 -3.27 -0.91 4.51
CA VAL A 124 -1.83 -0.84 4.79
C VAL A 124 -1.30 0.58 4.54
N SER A 125 -0.19 0.91 5.19
CA SER A 125 0.48 2.20 5.06
C SER A 125 1.76 2.05 4.25
N THR A 126 1.94 2.90 3.23
CA THR A 126 3.12 2.87 2.36
C THR A 126 3.70 4.26 2.12
N ALA A 127 4.99 4.31 1.79
CA ALA A 127 5.66 5.40 1.12
C ALA A 127 6.80 4.74 0.33
N ASP A 128 6.56 4.46 -0.94
CA ASP A 128 7.38 3.70 -1.91
C ASP A 128 7.17 2.19 -1.94
N CYS A 129 6.96 1.49 -0.81
CA CYS A 129 6.53 0.09 -0.83
C CYS A 129 5.22 -0.08 -1.59
N ILE A 130 4.98 -1.27 -2.13
CA ILE A 130 3.83 -1.54 -3.01
C ILE A 130 2.63 -1.99 -2.17
N PRO A 131 1.52 -1.23 -2.13
CA PRO A 131 0.28 -1.72 -1.56
C PRO A 131 -0.46 -2.56 -2.59
N ILE A 132 -1.03 -3.69 -2.16
CA ILE A 132 -1.84 -4.55 -3.04
C ILE A 132 -3.20 -4.76 -2.38
N LEU A 133 -4.25 -4.59 -3.16
CA LEU A 133 -5.61 -4.90 -2.75
C LEU A 133 -6.11 -6.09 -3.55
N ILE A 134 -6.76 -7.05 -2.89
CA ILE A 134 -7.33 -8.25 -3.54
C ILE A 134 -8.79 -8.36 -3.13
N PHE A 135 -9.64 -8.72 -4.08
CA PHE A 135 -11.05 -9.03 -3.86
C PHE A 135 -11.40 -10.36 -4.52
N ASP A 136 -11.82 -11.32 -3.71
CA ASP A 136 -12.43 -12.57 -4.16
C ASP A 136 -13.92 -12.30 -4.47
N THR A 137 -14.27 -12.40 -5.75
CA THR A 137 -15.60 -12.08 -6.25
C THR A 137 -16.62 -13.19 -5.96
N ALA A 138 -16.16 -14.41 -5.67
CA ALA A 138 -17.02 -15.58 -5.40
C ALA A 138 -17.36 -15.70 -3.90
N ASN A 139 -16.35 -15.56 -3.03
CA ASN A 139 -16.54 -15.74 -1.59
C ASN A 139 -16.68 -14.40 -0.83
N HIS A 140 -16.59 -13.27 -1.53
CA HIS A 140 -16.70 -11.91 -0.94
C HIS A 140 -15.68 -11.68 0.16
N VAL A 141 -14.42 -11.97 -0.12
CA VAL A 141 -13.28 -11.76 0.80
C VAL A 141 -12.39 -10.66 0.22
N VAL A 142 -11.87 -9.81 1.09
CA VAL A 142 -10.93 -8.74 0.70
C VAL A 142 -9.61 -8.89 1.44
N ALA A 143 -8.51 -8.47 0.77
CA ALA A 143 -7.20 -8.38 1.40
C ALA A 143 -6.51 -7.07 1.08
N ALA A 144 -5.67 -6.61 2.03
CA ALA A 144 -4.77 -5.47 1.87
C ALA A 144 -3.35 -5.91 2.28
N VAL A 145 -2.39 -5.73 1.39
CA VAL A 145 -1.02 -6.25 1.50
C VAL A 145 -0.01 -5.13 1.40
N HIS A 146 0.96 -5.09 2.31
CA HIS A 146 2.14 -4.25 2.24
C HIS A 146 3.31 -5.05 1.68
N ALA A 147 3.68 -4.79 0.43
CA ALA A 147 4.79 -5.46 -0.22
C ALA A 147 5.99 -4.51 -0.38
N GLY A 148 6.75 -4.33 0.71
CA GLY A 148 8.11 -3.81 0.65
C GLY A 148 9.04 -4.87 0.03
N TRP A 149 10.30 -4.52 -0.29
CA TRP A 149 11.20 -5.45 -0.95
C TRP A 149 11.43 -6.76 -0.15
N ARG A 150 11.52 -6.69 1.18
CA ARG A 150 11.66 -7.89 2.03
C ARG A 150 10.42 -8.78 1.98
N GLY A 151 9.22 -8.19 2.11
CA GLY A 151 7.97 -8.91 1.99
C GLY A 151 7.76 -9.51 0.59
N THR A 152 8.18 -8.80 -0.46
CA THR A 152 8.14 -9.29 -1.84
C THR A 152 9.07 -10.51 -2.03
N VAL A 153 10.31 -10.43 -1.53
CA VAL A 153 11.25 -11.56 -1.53
C VAL A 153 10.69 -12.75 -0.74
N ALA A 154 10.06 -12.49 0.40
CA ALA A 154 9.41 -13.49 1.24
C ALA A 154 8.03 -13.95 0.73
N ARG A 155 7.61 -13.53 -0.49
CA ARG A 155 6.38 -13.99 -1.15
C ARG A 155 5.09 -13.63 -0.40
N ILE A 156 4.99 -12.43 0.15
CA ILE A 156 3.82 -11.99 0.93
C ILE A 156 2.50 -12.07 0.15
N VAL A 157 2.50 -11.84 -1.15
CA VAL A 157 1.30 -11.96 -2.00
C VAL A 157 0.83 -13.41 -2.07
N GLU A 158 1.77 -14.35 -2.26
CA GLU A 158 1.48 -15.78 -2.28
C GLU A 158 0.97 -16.26 -0.91
N ALA A 159 1.62 -15.80 0.19
CA ALA A 159 1.17 -16.08 1.55
C ALA A 159 -0.25 -15.56 1.81
N THR A 160 -0.57 -14.34 1.31
CA THR A 160 -1.90 -13.76 1.46
C THR A 160 -2.96 -14.57 0.71
N LEU A 161 -2.72 -14.92 -0.56
CA LEU A 161 -3.64 -15.76 -1.34
C LEU A 161 -3.78 -17.16 -0.74
N GLY A 162 -2.70 -17.72 -0.19
CA GLY A 162 -2.73 -18.97 0.57
C GLY A 162 -3.63 -18.88 1.79
N THR A 163 -3.50 -17.84 2.60
CA THR A 163 -4.36 -17.58 3.76
C THR A 163 -5.84 -17.40 3.34
N MET A 164 -6.11 -16.66 2.26
CA MET A 164 -7.45 -16.51 1.71
C MET A 164 -8.03 -17.87 1.29
N ALA A 165 -7.22 -18.74 0.67
CA ALA A 165 -7.65 -20.09 0.28
C ALA A 165 -7.94 -20.97 1.49
N GLU A 166 -7.06 -20.96 2.48
CA GLU A 166 -7.19 -21.78 3.71
C GLU A 166 -8.38 -21.37 4.58
N CYS A 167 -8.57 -20.05 4.78
CA CYS A 167 -9.59 -19.55 5.70
C CYS A 167 -10.96 -19.40 5.04
N TYR A 168 -11.02 -19.12 3.73
CA TYR A 168 -12.28 -18.74 3.05
C TYR A 168 -12.57 -19.53 1.78
N GLY A 169 -11.70 -20.48 1.40
CA GLY A 169 -11.87 -21.26 0.18
C GLY A 169 -11.65 -20.45 -1.11
N THR A 170 -10.97 -19.31 -1.03
CA THR A 170 -10.66 -18.45 -2.18
C THR A 170 -9.89 -19.20 -3.24
N ARG A 171 -10.32 -19.08 -4.50
CA ARG A 171 -9.54 -19.49 -5.66
C ARG A 171 -8.96 -18.24 -6.33
N ALA A 172 -7.68 -18.22 -6.58
CA ALA A 172 -7.02 -17.07 -7.19
C ALA A 172 -7.64 -16.65 -8.54
N ALA A 173 -8.19 -17.60 -9.31
CA ALA A 173 -8.88 -17.32 -10.57
C ALA A 173 -10.17 -16.48 -10.40
N ASP A 174 -10.77 -16.47 -9.21
CA ASP A 174 -11.95 -15.67 -8.89
C ASP A 174 -11.60 -14.29 -8.34
N CYS A 175 -10.29 -14.00 -8.19
CA CYS A 175 -9.82 -12.75 -7.61
C CYS A 175 -9.62 -11.65 -8.65
N LYS A 176 -9.89 -10.42 -8.20
CA LYS A 176 -9.42 -9.18 -8.83
C LYS A 176 -8.43 -8.50 -7.92
N ALA A 177 -7.39 -7.89 -8.47
CA ALA A 177 -6.34 -7.25 -7.69
C ALA A 177 -5.97 -5.87 -8.23
N VAL A 178 -5.50 -5.00 -7.32
CA VAL A 178 -4.83 -3.73 -7.64
C VAL A 178 -3.43 -3.77 -7.09
N VAL A 179 -2.44 -3.47 -7.91
CA VAL A 179 -1.08 -3.10 -7.49
C VAL A 179 -1.04 -1.57 -7.48
N GLY A 180 -1.08 -0.99 -6.28
CA GLY A 180 -1.28 0.44 -6.07
C GLY A 180 -0.01 1.29 -6.24
N PRO A 181 -0.05 2.58 -5.86
CA PRO A 181 1.07 3.50 -6.00
C PRO A 181 2.28 3.07 -5.17
N GLY A 182 3.45 3.05 -5.80
CA GLY A 182 4.71 2.72 -5.16
C GLY A 182 5.90 3.23 -5.97
N ILE A 183 7.11 2.93 -5.54
CA ILE A 183 8.31 3.36 -6.25
C ILE A 183 8.49 2.56 -7.56
N SER A 184 8.72 3.26 -8.68
CA SER A 184 8.91 2.62 -9.99
C SER A 184 10.32 2.07 -10.17
N LEU A 185 10.51 1.20 -11.16
CA LEU A 185 11.81 0.68 -11.60
C LEU A 185 12.86 1.81 -11.74
N HIS A 186 12.51 2.92 -12.38
CA HIS A 186 13.45 4.02 -12.63
C HIS A 186 13.91 4.76 -11.37
N ARG A 187 13.19 4.63 -10.26
CA ARG A 187 13.46 5.33 -8.99
C ARG A 187 13.89 4.40 -7.86
N PHE A 188 13.72 3.09 -8.03
CA PHE A 188 14.08 2.12 -7.00
C PHE A 188 15.51 1.58 -7.23
N GLU A 189 16.49 2.48 -7.06
CA GLU A 189 17.90 2.09 -6.96
C GLU A 189 18.11 1.23 -5.72
N VAL A 190 18.88 0.14 -5.85
CA VAL A 190 19.16 -0.83 -4.78
C VAL A 190 20.65 -1.17 -4.73
N GLY A 191 21.12 -1.59 -3.56
CA GLY A 191 22.45 -2.18 -3.38
C GLY A 191 22.48 -3.65 -3.84
N ASP A 192 23.69 -4.18 -3.94
CA ASP A 192 23.92 -5.56 -4.40
C ASP A 192 23.22 -6.57 -3.47
N GLU A 193 23.16 -6.27 -2.16
CA GLU A 193 22.49 -7.13 -1.17
C GLU A 193 20.99 -7.32 -1.45
N VAL A 194 20.31 -6.27 -1.95
CA VAL A 194 18.89 -6.36 -2.33
C VAL A 194 18.74 -7.10 -3.66
N TYR A 195 19.59 -6.78 -4.63
CA TYR A 195 19.62 -7.48 -5.92
C TYR A 195 19.83 -8.99 -5.74
N ASP A 196 20.84 -9.37 -4.93
CA ASP A 196 21.15 -10.76 -4.64
C ASP A 196 20.01 -11.46 -3.92
N ALA A 197 19.33 -10.81 -2.98
CA ALA A 197 18.18 -11.37 -2.29
C ALA A 197 17.04 -11.75 -3.26
N PHE A 198 16.76 -10.94 -4.27
CA PHE A 198 15.77 -11.27 -5.31
C PHE A 198 16.23 -12.42 -6.21
N ARG A 199 17.50 -12.39 -6.64
CA ARG A 199 18.08 -13.48 -7.44
C ARG A 199 18.02 -14.82 -6.71
N ASP A 200 18.44 -14.83 -5.44
CA ASP A 200 18.54 -16.05 -4.62
C ASP A 200 17.14 -16.59 -4.26
N ALA A 201 16.13 -15.70 -4.19
CA ALA A 201 14.71 -16.07 -4.06
C ALA A 201 14.09 -16.55 -5.40
N GLY A 202 14.87 -16.68 -6.48
CA GLY A 202 14.45 -17.26 -7.75
C GLY A 202 13.61 -16.32 -8.63
N PHE A 203 13.69 -15.00 -8.43
CA PHE A 203 13.09 -14.05 -9.36
C PHE A 203 13.90 -14.02 -10.67
N ASN A 204 13.19 -13.87 -11.79
CA ASN A 204 13.86 -13.71 -13.08
C ASN A 204 14.36 -12.28 -13.23
N MET A 205 15.64 -12.07 -12.90
CA MET A 205 16.27 -10.76 -12.88
C MET A 205 16.24 -10.04 -14.23
N GLN A 206 16.19 -10.76 -15.36
CA GLN A 206 16.09 -10.14 -16.68
C GLN A 206 14.79 -9.36 -16.89
N TYR A 207 13.69 -9.77 -16.21
CA TYR A 207 12.41 -9.10 -16.32
C TYR A 207 12.26 -7.97 -15.30
N ILE A 208 12.76 -8.15 -14.08
CA ILE A 208 12.49 -7.25 -12.95
C ILE A 208 13.62 -6.25 -12.67
N SER A 209 14.78 -6.37 -13.32
CA SER A 209 15.91 -5.48 -13.04
C SER A 209 16.44 -4.77 -14.27
N ARG A 210 17.02 -3.60 -14.05
CA ARG A 210 17.80 -2.85 -15.04
C ARG A 210 18.99 -2.21 -14.34
N ALA A 211 20.12 -2.12 -15.06
CA ALA A 211 21.25 -1.32 -14.62
C ALA A 211 21.18 0.06 -15.27
N PHE A 212 21.29 1.10 -14.46
CA PHE A 212 21.37 2.48 -14.93
C PHE A 212 22.72 3.08 -14.57
N PRO A 213 23.28 3.98 -15.43
CA PRO A 213 24.50 4.69 -15.08
C PRO A 213 24.24 5.60 -13.88
N VAL A 214 25.23 5.67 -12.99
CA VAL A 214 25.22 6.66 -11.89
C VAL A 214 25.35 8.06 -12.50
N ASP A 215 24.61 9.02 -11.99
CA ASP A 215 24.67 10.42 -12.44
C ASP A 215 26.12 10.91 -12.39
N GLU A 216 26.59 11.53 -13.49
CA GLU A 216 27.98 11.99 -13.66
C GLU A 216 28.42 13.03 -12.63
N SER A 217 27.48 13.59 -11.85
CA SER A 217 27.75 14.52 -10.74
C SER A 217 28.35 13.85 -9.50
N VAL A 218 28.35 12.49 -9.44
CA VAL A 218 28.93 11.72 -8.34
C VAL A 218 30.30 11.17 -8.80
N GLU A 219 31.35 11.35 -7.99
CA GLU A 219 32.74 10.93 -8.31
C GLU A 219 32.93 9.45 -8.65
N SER A 220 31.91 8.61 -8.46
CA SER A 220 31.93 7.18 -8.79
C SER A 220 31.28 6.93 -10.15
N ARG A 221 32.06 6.75 -11.20
CA ARG A 221 31.62 6.17 -12.47
C ARG A 221 31.23 4.71 -12.25
N GLY A 222 29.94 4.38 -12.37
CA GLY A 222 29.46 3.01 -12.19
C GLY A 222 28.03 2.85 -12.66
N TRP A 223 27.54 1.63 -12.55
CA TRP A 223 26.16 1.25 -12.81
C TRP A 223 25.51 0.86 -11.50
N LYS A 224 24.23 1.20 -11.33
CA LYS A 224 23.41 0.81 -10.18
C LYS A 224 22.24 -0.04 -10.63
N TRP A 225 21.94 -1.05 -9.83
CA TRP A 225 20.78 -1.87 -10.05
C TRP A 225 19.51 -1.14 -9.62
N HIS A 226 18.48 -1.28 -10.43
CA HIS A 226 17.13 -0.86 -10.13
C HIS A 226 16.20 -2.05 -10.29
N LEU A 227 15.18 -2.15 -9.42
CA LEU A 227 14.22 -3.25 -9.42
C LEU A 227 12.79 -2.74 -9.67
N ASP A 228 12.04 -3.52 -10.44
CA ASP A 228 10.61 -3.31 -10.69
C ASP A 228 9.78 -4.02 -9.61
N LEU A 229 9.66 -3.36 -8.46
CA LEU A 229 8.92 -3.91 -7.33
C LEU A 229 7.42 -4.10 -7.62
N PRO A 230 6.72 -3.17 -8.33
CA PRO A 230 5.37 -3.40 -8.81
C PRO A 230 5.25 -4.68 -9.65
N GLU A 231 6.13 -4.87 -10.62
CA GLU A 231 6.09 -6.05 -11.51
C GLU A 231 6.39 -7.35 -10.75
N CYS A 232 7.33 -7.35 -9.79
CA CYS A 232 7.58 -8.51 -8.94
C CYS A 232 6.31 -9.01 -8.25
N ASN A 233 5.48 -8.09 -7.75
CA ASN A 233 4.23 -8.42 -7.08
C ASN A 233 3.12 -8.80 -8.08
N GLY A 234 3.07 -8.16 -9.24
CA GLY A 234 2.19 -8.57 -10.34
C GLY A 234 2.49 -9.99 -10.82
N MET A 235 3.77 -10.37 -10.89
CA MET A 235 4.18 -11.74 -11.21
C MET A 235 3.70 -12.75 -10.17
N GLN A 236 3.80 -12.44 -8.86
CA GLN A 236 3.29 -13.32 -7.81
C GLN A 236 1.78 -13.54 -7.95
N LEU A 237 0.99 -12.48 -8.19
CA LEU A 237 -0.45 -12.61 -8.45
C LEU A 237 -0.74 -13.55 -9.61
N ARG A 238 -0.05 -13.36 -10.76
CA ARG A 238 -0.23 -14.22 -11.95
C ARG A 238 0.20 -15.66 -11.70
N ASN A 239 1.32 -15.87 -11.02
CA ASN A 239 1.82 -17.20 -10.68
C ASN A 239 0.87 -17.98 -9.77
N MET A 240 0.14 -17.29 -8.89
CA MET A 240 -0.89 -17.87 -8.06
C MET A 240 -2.21 -18.16 -8.82
N GLY A 241 -2.35 -17.67 -10.05
CA GLY A 241 -3.50 -17.94 -10.92
C GLY A 241 -4.52 -16.81 -11.01
N VAL A 242 -4.19 -15.60 -10.53
CA VAL A 242 -5.03 -14.42 -10.83
C VAL A 242 -4.88 -14.09 -12.31
N ALA A 243 -6.00 -14.02 -13.03
CA ALA A 243 -6.01 -13.74 -14.46
C ALA A 243 -5.39 -12.35 -14.75
N PRO A 244 -4.52 -12.21 -15.76
CA PRO A 244 -3.84 -10.93 -16.05
C PRO A 244 -4.80 -9.76 -16.24
N GLU A 245 -5.95 -9.96 -16.87
CA GLU A 245 -7.01 -8.97 -17.09
C GLU A 245 -7.70 -8.53 -15.80
N ASN A 246 -7.56 -9.30 -14.72
CA ASN A 246 -8.09 -9.00 -13.39
C ASN A 246 -7.05 -8.29 -12.50
N ILE A 247 -5.83 -8.02 -12.99
CA ILE A 247 -4.77 -7.32 -12.26
C ILE A 247 -4.64 -5.90 -12.79
N HIS A 248 -5.09 -4.94 -12.00
CA HIS A 248 -4.93 -3.52 -12.31
C HIS A 248 -3.61 -2.99 -11.75
N MET A 249 -2.67 -2.67 -12.63
CA MET A 249 -1.43 -1.97 -12.28
C MET A 249 -1.70 -0.46 -12.28
N ALA A 250 -1.65 0.21 -11.13
CA ALA A 250 -1.92 1.66 -11.06
C ALA A 250 -0.91 2.50 -11.86
N GLY A 251 0.32 2.01 -12.03
CA GLY A 251 1.36 2.67 -12.83
C GLY A 251 1.81 4.02 -12.27
N ILE A 252 1.60 4.26 -10.98
CA ILE A 252 1.90 5.54 -10.31
C ILE A 252 3.18 5.39 -9.50
N CYS A 253 4.22 6.15 -9.90
CA CYS A 253 5.46 6.27 -9.12
C CYS A 253 5.29 7.30 -8.01
N THR A 254 5.42 6.90 -6.75
CA THR A 254 5.32 7.79 -5.58
C THR A 254 6.40 8.85 -5.56
N TYR A 255 7.64 8.49 -5.96
CA TYR A 255 8.76 9.41 -6.04
C TYR A 255 8.52 10.56 -7.04
N ASP A 256 8.00 10.23 -8.22
CA ASP A 256 7.76 11.23 -9.28
C ASP A 256 6.47 12.04 -9.05
N ASN A 257 5.53 11.51 -8.26
CA ASN A 257 4.26 12.15 -7.92
C ASN A 257 4.20 12.58 -6.44
N VAL A 258 5.30 13.12 -5.91
CA VAL A 258 5.44 13.51 -4.49
C VAL A 258 4.49 14.64 -4.09
N ASP A 259 3.98 15.39 -5.03
CA ASP A 259 2.92 16.38 -4.85
C ASP A 259 1.57 15.74 -4.47
N ARG A 260 1.33 14.49 -4.87
CA ARG A 260 0.08 13.75 -4.67
C ARG A 260 0.21 12.62 -3.65
N PHE A 261 1.38 11.99 -3.55
CA PHE A 261 1.64 10.82 -2.72
C PHE A 261 2.89 11.00 -1.87
N PHE A 262 2.94 10.39 -0.69
CA PHE A 262 4.17 10.36 0.10
C PHE A 262 5.19 9.40 -0.51
N SER A 263 6.47 9.79 -0.45
CA SER A 263 7.62 8.98 -0.86
C SER A 263 8.72 9.12 0.18
N ALA A 264 9.07 8.04 0.86
CA ALA A 264 10.15 8.03 1.85
C ALA A 264 11.53 8.24 1.19
N ARG A 265 11.72 7.73 -0.03
CA ARG A 265 12.95 7.93 -0.83
C ARG A 265 13.18 9.40 -1.14
N ARG A 266 12.11 10.18 -1.35
CA ARG A 266 12.21 11.59 -1.73
C ARG A 266 12.09 12.56 -0.55
N LEU A 267 11.27 12.23 0.45
CA LEU A 267 10.96 13.12 1.59
C LEU A 267 11.72 12.74 2.86
N GLY A 268 12.38 11.59 2.87
CA GLY A 268 12.99 11.02 4.07
C GLY A 268 12.04 10.06 4.80
N ILE A 269 12.63 9.27 5.69
CA ILE A 269 11.89 8.27 6.47
C ILE A 269 10.88 8.91 7.43
N ASP A 270 11.19 10.11 7.95
CA ASP A 270 10.35 10.91 8.83
C ASP A 270 9.36 11.74 8.01
N SER A 271 8.51 11.07 7.25
CA SER A 271 7.47 11.66 6.40
C SER A 271 6.16 10.90 6.53
N GLY A 272 5.07 11.47 5.97
CA GLY A 272 3.77 10.82 5.99
C GLY A 272 3.71 9.51 5.21
N ARG A 273 2.60 8.80 5.38
CA ARG A 273 2.31 7.53 4.68
C ARG A 273 0.99 7.62 3.93
N ILE A 274 0.95 6.98 2.78
CA ILE A 274 -0.26 6.68 2.02
C ILE A 274 -0.98 5.56 2.76
N PHE A 275 -2.26 5.71 3.02
CA PHE A 275 -3.10 4.59 3.44
C PHE A 275 -3.82 4.02 2.22
N THR A 276 -3.60 2.75 1.93
CA THR A 276 -4.30 2.03 0.86
C THR A 276 -5.21 1.00 1.50
N GLY A 277 -6.51 1.14 1.26
CA GLY A 277 -7.54 0.37 1.94
C GLY A 277 -8.61 -0.18 1.02
N ILE A 278 -9.25 -1.25 1.52
CA ILE A 278 -10.37 -1.91 0.87
C ILE A 278 -11.43 -2.27 1.92
N MET A 279 -12.70 -2.17 1.53
CA MET A 279 -13.85 -2.45 2.38
C MET A 279 -14.98 -3.02 1.52
N MET A 280 -15.60 -4.10 1.95
CA MET A 280 -16.90 -4.53 1.42
C MET A 280 -18.02 -3.60 1.90
N LYS A 281 -18.96 -3.31 1.01
CA LYS A 281 -20.09 -2.41 1.27
C LYS A 281 -21.18 -3.06 2.11
#